data_8297ea69a8316c003dcb48a46d05e405
#
_entry.id   8297ea69a8316c003dcb48a46d05e405
#
_cell.length_a   1.000
_cell.length_b   1.000
_cell.length_c   1.000
_cell.angle_alpha   90.00
_cell.angle_beta   90.00
_cell.angle_gamma   90.00
#
_symmetry.space_group_name_H-M   'P 1'
#
loop_
_entity.id
_entity.type
_entity.pdbx_description
1 polymer ?
#
loop_
_entity_poly.entity_id
_entity_poly.type
_entity_poly.pdbx_seq_one_letter_code
_entity_poly.pdbx_strand_id
1 'polypeptide(L)'
;PKTITDLGNMYFNSIGHNAPLLLNVPPNTDGTVDQEILDRLAEFGANISETFADNLAAQAVVGATSVRGNDTAFSPANVLDGSDDTYWTTDDGTSSGTLIVDLGETKTFDVVSIEEAIQLGQSINEYKVEYRNGDNDEWTVLDEGETIGAKRLIRTASVRADQLRITVDTNKADAVPMISEIGVYKASDDFELAGTAPAGMDVIDIEDTDVSDGAGFTFTNGTWIAESGTNYINGTNRYANGGASLTVTFHGSKIYLMGTKDPNHGQAT
;
A
#
# COMPACT_ATOMS: atom_id res chain seq x y z
N PRO A 1 15.64 -5.03 -19.35
CA PRO A 1 14.92 -5.55 -18.21
C PRO A 1 13.65 -4.72 -17.93
N LYS A 2 12.74 -5.24 -17.09
CA LYS A 2 11.58 -4.48 -16.59
C LYS A 2 12.05 -3.29 -15.77
N THR A 3 11.19 -2.27 -15.66
CA THR A 3 11.45 -1.15 -14.75
C THR A 3 11.33 -1.62 -13.30
N ILE A 4 11.90 -0.86 -12.36
CA ILE A 4 11.79 -1.17 -10.94
C ILE A 4 10.34 -1.07 -10.47
N THR A 5 9.60 -0.09 -10.97
CA THR A 5 8.16 0.08 -10.72
C THR A 5 7.34 -1.13 -11.20
N ASP A 6 7.65 -1.68 -12.41
CA ASP A 6 6.98 -2.89 -12.90
C ASP A 6 7.24 -4.08 -11.99
N LEU A 7 8.49 -4.25 -11.52
CA LEU A 7 8.87 -5.33 -10.60
C LEU A 7 8.18 -5.16 -9.24
N GLY A 8 8.10 -3.94 -8.71
CA GLY A 8 7.35 -3.62 -7.51
C GLY A 8 5.87 -3.98 -7.65
N ASN A 9 5.23 -3.56 -8.75
CA ASN A 9 3.84 -3.92 -9.04
C ASN A 9 3.64 -5.44 -9.12
N MET A 10 4.57 -6.16 -9.76
CA MET A 10 4.52 -7.63 -9.80
C MET A 10 4.63 -8.24 -8.39
N TYR A 11 5.51 -7.71 -7.54
CA TYR A 11 5.69 -8.17 -6.16
C TYR A 11 4.41 -8.01 -5.34
N PHE A 12 3.86 -6.80 -5.29
CA PHE A 12 2.64 -6.53 -4.52
C PHE A 12 1.43 -7.31 -5.06
N ASN A 13 1.33 -7.50 -6.37
CA ASN A 13 0.22 -8.24 -6.99
C ASN A 13 0.40 -9.77 -7.00
N SER A 14 1.56 -10.30 -6.60
CA SER A 14 1.78 -11.74 -6.46
C SER A 14 2.00 -12.14 -5.01
N ILE A 15 3.16 -11.83 -4.42
CA ILE A 15 3.48 -12.12 -3.01
C ILE A 15 2.42 -11.50 -2.09
N GLY A 16 2.01 -10.27 -2.37
CA GLY A 16 0.97 -9.57 -1.61
C GLY A 16 -0.46 -10.14 -1.78
N HIS A 17 -0.64 -11.15 -2.63
CA HIS A 17 -1.92 -11.82 -2.89
C HIS A 17 -1.79 -13.35 -2.84
N ASN A 18 -0.95 -13.87 -1.95
CA ASN A 18 -0.75 -15.32 -1.72
C ASN A 18 -0.15 -16.09 -2.90
N ALA A 19 0.47 -15.44 -3.87
CA ALA A 19 1.06 -16.11 -5.02
C ALA A 19 2.58 -15.98 -5.02
N PRO A 20 3.34 -17.02 -5.37
CA PRO A 20 4.79 -16.89 -5.52
C PRO A 20 5.13 -16.00 -6.71
N LEU A 21 6.21 -15.23 -6.59
CA LEU A 21 6.77 -14.47 -7.70
C LEU A 21 7.88 -15.28 -8.37
N LEU A 22 7.68 -15.65 -9.64
CA LEU A 22 8.68 -16.29 -10.48
C LEU A 22 9.19 -15.29 -11.52
N LEU A 23 10.44 -14.87 -11.39
CA LEU A 23 11.11 -14.00 -12.35
C LEU A 23 11.97 -14.83 -13.31
N ASN A 24 11.77 -14.62 -14.62
CA ASN A 24 12.64 -15.21 -15.63
C ASN A 24 13.92 -14.37 -15.79
N VAL A 25 15.07 -15.02 -15.63
CA VAL A 25 16.41 -14.43 -15.80
C VAL A 25 17.10 -15.18 -16.92
N PRO A 26 16.97 -14.75 -18.20
CA PRO A 26 17.53 -15.47 -19.32
C PRO A 26 19.05 -15.33 -19.36
N PRO A 27 19.78 -16.41 -19.66
CA PRO A 27 21.20 -16.31 -19.97
C PRO A 27 21.42 -15.67 -21.35
N ASN A 28 22.56 -15.03 -21.52
CA ASN A 28 23.04 -14.56 -22.81
C ASN A 28 23.71 -15.70 -23.63
N THR A 29 24.22 -15.38 -24.82
CA THR A 29 24.85 -16.35 -25.72
C THR A 29 26.12 -17.00 -25.15
N ASP A 30 26.76 -16.36 -24.16
CA ASP A 30 27.98 -16.87 -23.51
C ASP A 30 27.64 -17.73 -22.27
N GLY A 31 26.34 -17.95 -21.99
CA GLY A 31 25.85 -18.73 -20.85
C GLY A 31 25.92 -17.98 -19.51
N THR A 32 26.14 -16.68 -19.53
CA THR A 32 26.11 -15.80 -18.37
C THR A 32 24.85 -14.95 -18.36
N VAL A 33 24.62 -14.18 -17.30
CA VAL A 33 23.55 -13.19 -17.23
C VAL A 33 24.15 -11.80 -17.49
N ASP A 34 23.48 -11.00 -18.30
CA ASP A 34 23.92 -9.63 -18.58
C ASP A 34 23.93 -8.77 -17.32
N GLN A 35 24.96 -7.93 -17.17
CA GLN A 35 25.16 -7.11 -15.97
C GLN A 35 23.97 -6.21 -15.68
N GLU A 36 23.31 -5.66 -16.70
CA GLU A 36 22.11 -4.84 -16.56
C GLU A 36 20.96 -5.59 -15.86
N ILE A 37 20.82 -6.90 -16.10
CA ILE A 37 19.81 -7.74 -15.44
C ILE A 37 20.20 -7.97 -13.98
N LEU A 38 21.48 -8.23 -13.71
CA LEU A 38 21.99 -8.42 -12.34
C LEU A 38 21.81 -7.15 -11.51
N ASP A 39 22.15 -6.00 -12.08
CA ASP A 39 22.01 -4.70 -11.41
C ASP A 39 20.53 -4.41 -11.10
N ARG A 40 19.61 -4.71 -12.04
CA ARG A 40 18.16 -4.56 -11.83
C ARG A 40 17.63 -5.49 -10.74
N LEU A 41 18.11 -6.73 -10.66
CA LEU A 41 17.72 -7.65 -9.59
C LEU A 41 18.24 -7.20 -8.23
N ALA A 42 19.47 -6.67 -8.17
CA ALA A 42 20.04 -6.12 -6.95
C ALA A 42 19.26 -4.91 -6.46
N GLU A 43 18.91 -3.98 -7.36
CA GLU A 43 18.07 -2.82 -7.09
C GLU A 43 16.67 -3.24 -6.59
N PHE A 44 16.05 -4.22 -7.23
CA PHE A 44 14.76 -4.76 -6.81
C PHE A 44 14.82 -5.37 -5.40
N GLY A 45 15.85 -6.17 -5.12
CA GLY A 45 16.07 -6.73 -3.78
C GLY A 45 16.31 -5.66 -2.71
N ALA A 46 17.05 -4.59 -3.05
CA ALA A 46 17.30 -3.47 -2.16
C ALA A 46 15.99 -2.73 -1.80
N ASN A 47 15.14 -2.45 -2.80
CA ASN A 47 13.83 -1.80 -2.58
C ASN A 47 12.88 -2.64 -1.70
N ILE A 48 12.86 -3.98 -1.89
CA ILE A 48 12.12 -4.88 -0.98
C ILE A 48 12.66 -4.77 0.45
N SER A 49 13.99 -4.87 0.60
CA SER A 49 14.62 -4.83 1.92
C SER A 49 14.39 -3.50 2.62
N GLU A 50 14.46 -2.39 1.90
CA GLU A 50 14.18 -1.05 2.43
C GLU A 50 12.72 -0.92 2.86
N THR A 51 11.77 -1.34 2.01
CA THR A 51 10.33 -1.25 2.30
C THR A 51 9.95 -1.99 3.58
N PHE A 52 10.53 -3.16 3.83
CA PHE A 52 10.16 -4.01 4.96
C PHE A 52 11.19 -3.99 6.11
N ALA A 53 12.15 -3.06 6.10
CA ALA A 53 13.19 -2.97 7.14
C ALA A 53 12.62 -2.63 8.52
N ASP A 54 11.70 -1.67 8.55
CA ASP A 54 11.16 -1.11 9.79
C ASP A 54 9.65 -1.28 9.86
N ASN A 55 9.17 -2.21 10.69
CA ASN A 55 7.75 -2.32 11.00
C ASN A 55 7.35 -1.18 11.96
N LEU A 56 6.63 -0.18 11.45
CA LEU A 56 6.17 0.98 12.20
C LEU A 56 5.20 0.60 13.34
N ALA A 57 4.60 -0.60 13.28
CA ALA A 57 3.74 -1.16 14.33
C ALA A 57 4.51 -2.01 15.36
N ALA A 58 5.84 -2.18 15.26
CA ALA A 58 6.60 -3.06 16.14
C ALA A 58 6.48 -2.74 17.65
N GLN A 59 6.14 -1.50 18.00
CA GLN A 59 5.93 -1.05 19.39
C GLN A 59 4.46 -0.68 19.67
N ALA A 60 3.55 -1.02 18.76
CA ALA A 60 2.13 -0.71 18.90
C ALA A 60 1.48 -1.52 20.03
N VAL A 61 0.38 -1.00 20.54
CA VAL A 61 -0.49 -1.72 21.46
C VAL A 61 -1.67 -2.26 20.68
N VAL A 62 -1.94 -3.55 20.79
CA VAL A 62 -3.05 -4.18 20.07
C VAL A 62 -4.15 -4.59 21.05
N GLY A 63 -5.36 -4.07 20.78
CA GLY A 63 -6.60 -4.51 21.43
C GLY A 63 -7.43 -5.39 20.50
N ALA A 64 -8.26 -6.27 21.06
CA ALA A 64 -9.15 -7.13 20.31
C ALA A 64 -10.57 -7.14 20.91
N THR A 65 -11.57 -7.38 20.06
CA THR A 65 -12.98 -7.53 20.52
C THR A 65 -13.25 -8.87 21.20
N SER A 66 -12.46 -9.89 20.90
CA SER A 66 -12.55 -11.24 21.47
C SER A 66 -11.17 -11.89 21.47
N VAL A 67 -10.89 -12.69 22.49
CA VAL A 67 -9.67 -13.52 22.63
C VAL A 67 -10.10 -14.88 23.14
N ARG A 68 -9.75 -15.95 22.47
CA ARG A 68 -10.13 -17.33 22.84
C ARG A 68 -9.83 -17.62 24.29
N GLY A 69 -10.89 -17.84 25.07
CA GLY A 69 -10.82 -18.18 26.49
C GLY A 69 -10.13 -17.13 27.36
N ASN A 70 -9.93 -15.91 26.87
CA ASN A 70 -9.05 -14.90 27.49
C ASN A 70 -7.63 -15.44 27.80
N ASP A 71 -7.19 -16.44 27.01
CA ASP A 71 -5.88 -17.07 27.18
C ASP A 71 -4.78 -16.23 26.52
N THR A 72 -3.70 -15.99 27.25
CA THR A 72 -2.53 -15.24 26.75
C THR A 72 -1.83 -15.92 25.57
N ALA A 73 -2.02 -17.23 25.38
CA ALA A 73 -1.55 -17.94 24.19
C ALA A 73 -2.14 -17.41 22.89
N PHE A 74 -3.31 -16.77 22.94
CA PHE A 74 -4.01 -16.16 21.80
C PHE A 74 -4.11 -14.63 21.92
N SER A 75 -3.15 -14.04 22.62
CA SER A 75 -3.11 -12.60 22.85
C SER A 75 -3.12 -11.80 21.55
N PRO A 76 -3.80 -10.63 21.48
CA PRO A 76 -3.65 -9.70 20.37
C PRO A 76 -2.20 -9.25 20.11
N ALA A 77 -1.35 -9.27 21.14
CA ALA A 77 0.06 -8.91 21.00
C ALA A 77 0.86 -9.88 20.12
N ASN A 78 0.38 -11.11 19.94
CA ASN A 78 1.03 -12.10 19.07
C ASN A 78 1.13 -11.64 17.62
N VAL A 79 0.25 -10.77 17.17
CA VAL A 79 0.28 -10.30 15.77
C VAL A 79 1.42 -9.32 15.47
N LEU A 80 2.28 -9.04 16.46
CA LEU A 80 3.44 -8.14 16.33
C LEU A 80 4.74 -8.77 16.83
N ASP A 81 4.77 -10.06 17.15
CA ASP A 81 5.93 -10.70 17.80
C ASP A 81 6.97 -11.26 16.81
N GLY A 82 6.67 -11.20 15.51
CA GLY A 82 7.56 -11.67 14.44
C GLY A 82 7.60 -13.18 14.31
N SER A 83 6.57 -13.90 14.78
CA SER A 83 6.52 -15.35 14.79
C SER A 83 5.27 -15.90 14.10
N ASP A 84 5.46 -16.64 13.03
CA ASP A 84 4.36 -17.37 12.34
C ASP A 84 3.74 -18.48 13.18
N ASP A 85 4.38 -18.88 14.29
CA ASP A 85 3.89 -19.97 15.17
C ASP A 85 2.89 -19.48 16.23
N THR A 86 2.82 -18.18 16.45
CA THR A 86 1.89 -17.53 17.38
C THR A 86 0.81 -16.78 16.60
N TYR A 87 -0.36 -16.62 17.19
CA TYR A 87 -1.46 -15.93 16.52
C TYR A 87 -2.51 -15.44 17.50
N TRP A 88 -3.26 -14.44 17.09
CA TRP A 88 -4.52 -14.06 17.72
C TRP A 88 -5.70 -14.81 17.08
N THR A 89 -6.68 -15.16 17.90
CA THR A 89 -7.97 -15.72 17.45
C THR A 89 -9.10 -15.35 18.40
N THR A 90 -10.32 -15.37 17.88
CA THR A 90 -11.55 -15.15 18.66
C THR A 90 -11.96 -16.37 19.46
N ASP A 91 -12.93 -16.22 20.37
CA ASP A 91 -13.58 -17.34 21.06
C ASP A 91 -14.21 -18.33 20.06
N ASP A 92 -14.27 -19.60 20.46
CA ASP A 92 -14.90 -20.66 19.67
C ASP A 92 -16.36 -20.28 19.31
N GLY A 93 -16.70 -20.46 18.04
CA GLY A 93 -18.01 -20.08 17.50
C GLY A 93 -18.18 -18.59 17.19
N THR A 94 -17.13 -17.78 17.32
CA THR A 94 -17.14 -16.34 16.96
C THR A 94 -16.43 -16.16 15.63
N SER A 95 -17.17 -16.08 14.53
CA SER A 95 -16.67 -16.02 13.17
C SER A 95 -16.05 -14.70 12.77
N SER A 96 -16.28 -13.63 13.52
CA SER A 96 -15.81 -12.29 13.21
C SER A 96 -15.07 -11.68 14.40
N GLY A 97 -14.05 -10.89 14.13
CA GLY A 97 -13.30 -10.17 15.15
C GLY A 97 -12.62 -8.93 14.62
N THR A 98 -12.29 -8.03 15.55
CA THR A 98 -11.65 -6.77 15.23
C THR A 98 -10.40 -6.59 16.09
N LEU A 99 -9.32 -6.20 15.45
CA LEU A 99 -8.07 -5.74 16.08
C LEU A 99 -7.97 -4.22 15.93
N ILE A 100 -7.59 -3.54 17.02
CA ILE A 100 -7.19 -2.14 17.01
C ILE A 100 -5.71 -2.08 17.29
N VAL A 101 -4.95 -1.57 16.33
CA VAL A 101 -3.50 -1.38 16.43
C VAL A 101 -3.26 0.11 16.72
N ASP A 102 -2.84 0.43 17.93
CA ASP A 102 -2.48 1.79 18.36
C ASP A 102 -0.96 1.97 18.20
N LEU A 103 -0.57 2.79 17.23
CA LEU A 103 0.82 3.05 16.87
C LEU A 103 1.54 3.96 17.89
N GLY A 104 0.81 4.50 18.88
CA GLY A 104 1.33 5.36 19.95
C GLY A 104 1.59 6.80 19.53
N GLU A 105 1.82 7.05 18.26
CA GLU A 105 2.00 8.37 17.66
C GLU A 105 1.60 8.33 16.18
N THR A 106 1.31 9.50 15.61
CA THR A 106 1.01 9.60 14.17
C THR A 106 2.21 9.13 13.34
N LYS A 107 2.02 8.06 12.59
CA LYS A 107 2.98 7.54 11.61
C LYS A 107 2.51 7.86 10.19
N THR A 108 3.48 7.92 9.27
CA THR A 108 3.22 8.00 7.83
C THR A 108 3.59 6.68 7.20
N PHE A 109 2.64 6.04 6.52
CA PHE A 109 2.82 4.74 5.90
C PHE A 109 1.98 4.61 4.62
N ASP A 110 2.30 3.61 3.80
CA ASP A 110 1.60 3.30 2.55
C ASP A 110 1.54 1.79 2.26
N VAL A 111 2.03 0.96 3.19
CA VAL A 111 1.94 -0.50 3.10
C VAL A 111 1.46 -1.07 4.42
N VAL A 112 0.43 -1.93 4.36
CA VAL A 112 -0.01 -2.75 5.48
C VAL A 112 0.10 -4.21 5.08
N SER A 113 0.74 -5.04 5.91
CA SER A 113 0.81 -6.50 5.77
C SER A 113 -0.10 -7.16 6.79
N ILE A 114 -0.84 -8.17 6.37
CA ILE A 114 -1.64 -9.02 7.25
C ILE A 114 -1.39 -10.47 6.84
N GLU A 115 -1.18 -11.35 7.81
CA GLU A 115 -0.90 -12.77 7.60
C GLU A 115 -1.83 -13.63 8.48
N GLU A 116 -2.47 -14.64 7.88
CA GLU A 116 -3.17 -15.68 8.67
C GLU A 116 -2.17 -16.69 9.21
N ALA A 117 -2.50 -17.35 10.30
CA ALA A 117 -1.80 -18.55 10.78
C ALA A 117 -1.99 -19.71 9.78
N ILE A 118 -1.42 -19.56 8.59
CA ILE A 118 -1.70 -20.37 7.39
C ILE A 118 -1.40 -21.86 7.58
N GLN A 119 -0.52 -22.23 8.50
CA GLN A 119 -0.24 -23.61 8.90
C GLN A 119 -1.48 -24.32 9.50
N LEU A 120 -2.47 -23.56 9.97
CA LEU A 120 -3.75 -24.05 10.46
C LEU A 120 -4.85 -24.00 9.40
N GLY A 121 -4.53 -23.49 8.22
CA GLY A 121 -5.44 -23.31 7.08
C GLY A 121 -5.96 -21.90 6.94
N GLN A 122 -6.37 -21.55 5.74
CA GLN A 122 -7.00 -20.28 5.46
C GLN A 122 -8.44 -20.29 5.97
N SER A 123 -8.81 -19.32 6.80
CA SER A 123 -10.14 -19.20 7.40
C SER A 123 -10.88 -17.93 7.03
N ILE A 124 -10.17 -16.83 6.80
CA ILE A 124 -10.75 -15.51 6.56
C ILE A 124 -11.29 -15.42 5.13
N ASN A 125 -12.55 -15.00 5.00
CA ASN A 125 -13.25 -14.80 3.73
C ASN A 125 -13.66 -13.34 3.50
N GLU A 126 -13.45 -12.47 4.48
CA GLU A 126 -13.71 -11.04 4.37
C GLU A 126 -12.81 -10.29 5.33
N TYR A 127 -12.20 -9.20 4.88
CA TYR A 127 -11.43 -8.30 5.73
C TYR A 127 -11.71 -6.86 5.37
N LYS A 128 -11.54 -5.98 6.36
CA LYS A 128 -11.58 -4.53 6.20
C LYS A 128 -10.50 -3.90 7.05
N VAL A 129 -9.71 -3.01 6.44
CA VAL A 129 -8.70 -2.21 7.11
C VAL A 129 -9.11 -0.75 7.05
N GLU A 130 -9.11 -0.11 8.20
CA GLU A 130 -9.46 1.28 8.37
C GLU A 130 -8.39 1.98 9.20
N TYR A 131 -8.27 3.29 9.04
CA TYR A 131 -7.33 4.12 9.81
C TYR A 131 -8.01 5.37 10.34
N ARG A 132 -7.41 5.96 11.39
CA ARG A 132 -7.75 7.30 11.89
C ARG A 132 -6.53 7.95 12.53
N ASN A 133 -6.57 9.26 12.72
CA ASN A 133 -5.54 10.01 13.39
C ASN A 133 -6.13 10.80 14.58
N GLY A 134 -6.18 10.16 15.73
CA GLY A 134 -6.81 10.65 16.94
C GLY A 134 -8.13 9.98 17.27
N ASP A 135 -8.42 9.87 18.57
CA ASP A 135 -9.60 9.15 19.08
C ASP A 135 -10.94 9.75 18.66
N ASN A 136 -10.95 11.03 18.32
CA ASN A 136 -12.17 11.75 17.91
C ASN A 136 -12.41 11.72 16.40
N ASP A 137 -11.45 11.23 15.61
CA ASP A 137 -11.60 11.17 14.17
C ASP A 137 -12.45 9.96 13.77
N GLU A 138 -13.22 10.12 12.70
CA GLU A 138 -13.93 9.01 12.09
C GLU A 138 -12.96 8.03 11.42
N TRP A 139 -13.36 6.76 11.38
CA TRP A 139 -12.60 5.74 10.68
C TRP A 139 -12.74 5.88 9.17
N THR A 140 -11.61 5.95 8.48
CA THR A 140 -11.53 5.99 7.02
C THR A 140 -11.09 4.63 6.50
N VAL A 141 -11.80 4.10 5.51
CA VAL A 141 -11.44 2.81 4.87
C VAL A 141 -10.12 2.96 4.13
N LEU A 142 -9.17 2.08 4.42
CA LEU A 142 -7.92 1.96 3.70
C LEU A 142 -8.02 0.94 2.57
N ASP A 143 -8.56 -0.24 2.89
CA ASP A 143 -8.76 -1.36 1.96
C ASP A 143 -9.80 -2.35 2.51
N GLU A 144 -10.45 -3.08 1.62
CA GLU A 144 -11.33 -4.19 1.96
C GLU A 144 -11.25 -5.29 0.89
N GLY A 145 -11.48 -6.53 1.27
CA GLY A 145 -11.37 -7.66 0.36
C GLY A 145 -11.83 -8.98 0.96
N GLU A 146 -11.66 -10.05 0.18
CA GLU A 146 -12.22 -11.36 0.53
C GLU A 146 -11.24 -12.25 1.28
N THR A 147 -9.94 -12.23 0.97
CA THR A 147 -8.98 -13.19 1.54
C THR A 147 -7.70 -12.53 2.00
N ILE A 148 -7.15 -13.02 3.09
CA ILE A 148 -5.82 -12.67 3.59
C ILE A 148 -4.82 -13.77 3.20
N GLY A 149 -5.00 -15.00 3.71
CA GLY A 149 -4.12 -16.14 3.45
C GLY A 149 -2.72 -15.99 4.03
N ALA A 150 -1.72 -16.57 3.39
CA ALA A 150 -0.35 -16.55 3.87
C ALA A 150 0.24 -15.13 3.94
N LYS A 151 -0.16 -14.24 3.02
CA LYS A 151 0.25 -12.83 3.04
C LYS A 151 -0.65 -11.96 2.19
N ARG A 152 -1.20 -10.93 2.80
CA ARG A 152 -1.87 -9.83 2.12
C ARG A 152 -1.02 -8.58 2.30
N LEU A 153 -0.55 -7.99 1.20
CA LEU A 153 0.07 -6.68 1.19
C LEU A 153 -0.89 -5.67 0.58
N ILE A 154 -1.31 -4.74 1.39
CA ILE A 154 -2.14 -3.61 0.99
C ILE A 154 -1.20 -2.45 0.72
N ARG A 155 -1.12 -2.00 -0.54
CA ARG A 155 -0.34 -0.82 -0.92
C ARG A 155 -1.29 0.29 -1.30
N THR A 156 -1.17 1.43 -0.65
CA THR A 156 -2.10 2.55 -0.75
C THR A 156 -1.37 3.87 -1.00
N ALA A 157 -2.11 4.94 -1.19
CA ALA A 157 -1.59 6.29 -1.03
C ALA A 157 -1.01 6.45 0.37
N SER A 158 0.03 7.27 0.50
CA SER A 158 0.62 7.57 1.81
C SER A 158 -0.42 8.20 2.72
N VAL A 159 -0.65 7.60 3.88
CA VAL A 159 -1.59 8.07 4.89
C VAL A 159 -0.86 8.43 6.18
N ARG A 160 -1.48 9.29 6.99
CA ARG A 160 -1.00 9.63 8.32
C ARG A 160 -2.04 9.20 9.34
N ALA A 161 -1.66 8.31 10.23
CA ALA A 161 -2.56 7.79 11.25
C ALA A 161 -1.79 7.38 12.51
N ASP A 162 -2.48 7.36 13.63
CA ASP A 162 -1.99 6.78 14.88
C ASP A 162 -2.70 5.46 15.22
N GLN A 163 -3.80 5.14 14.53
CA GLN A 163 -4.54 3.89 14.76
C GLN A 163 -4.99 3.22 13.47
N LEU A 164 -4.92 1.88 13.48
CA LEU A 164 -5.52 1.02 12.48
C LEU A 164 -6.59 0.14 13.11
N ARG A 165 -7.67 -0.11 12.38
CA ARG A 165 -8.72 -1.06 12.74
C ARG A 165 -8.79 -2.13 11.65
N ILE A 166 -8.58 -3.38 12.05
CA ILE A 166 -8.61 -4.53 11.15
C ILE A 166 -9.76 -5.41 11.58
N THR A 167 -10.79 -5.50 10.77
CA THR A 167 -11.96 -6.36 10.98
C THR A 167 -11.87 -7.54 10.02
N VAL A 168 -12.09 -8.74 10.52
CA VAL A 168 -12.02 -9.99 9.75
C VAL A 168 -13.23 -10.85 10.03
N ASP A 169 -13.70 -11.58 9.02
CA ASP A 169 -14.81 -12.52 9.13
C ASP A 169 -14.51 -13.79 8.31
N THR A 170 -14.86 -14.94 8.87
CA THR A 170 -14.73 -16.22 8.18
C THR A 170 -15.96 -16.54 7.32
N ASN A 171 -17.07 -15.83 7.54
CA ASN A 171 -18.38 -16.11 6.94
C ASN A 171 -18.84 -17.56 7.15
N LYS A 172 -18.32 -18.25 8.21
CA LYS A 172 -18.62 -19.64 8.56
C LYS A 172 -18.80 -19.76 10.06
N ALA A 173 -19.93 -20.32 10.49
CA ALA A 173 -20.30 -20.43 11.91
C ALA A 173 -19.33 -21.29 12.76
N ASP A 174 -18.63 -22.24 12.14
CA ASP A 174 -17.73 -23.17 12.83
C ASP A 174 -16.24 -22.85 12.63
N ALA A 175 -15.93 -21.70 12.00
CA ALA A 175 -14.57 -21.24 11.81
C ALA A 175 -14.32 -19.96 12.62
N VAL A 176 -13.08 -19.77 13.05
CA VAL A 176 -12.62 -18.58 13.76
C VAL A 176 -11.48 -17.94 12.96
N PRO A 177 -11.39 -16.61 12.92
CA PRO A 177 -10.27 -15.93 12.28
C PRO A 177 -8.99 -16.11 13.11
N MET A 178 -7.86 -16.31 12.43
CA MET A 178 -6.56 -16.50 13.04
C MET A 178 -5.53 -15.61 12.31
N ILE A 179 -5.06 -14.55 12.98
CA ILE A 179 -4.02 -13.66 12.45
C ILE A 179 -2.72 -13.93 13.16
N SER A 180 -1.66 -14.27 12.40
CA SER A 180 -0.31 -14.46 12.94
C SER A 180 0.48 -13.17 12.98
N GLU A 181 0.43 -12.33 11.92
CA GLU A 181 1.25 -11.13 11.84
C GLU A 181 0.52 -9.95 11.21
N ILE A 182 0.85 -8.75 11.72
CA ILE A 182 0.49 -7.45 11.15
C ILE A 182 1.76 -6.62 11.02
N GLY A 183 1.94 -6.00 9.85
CA GLY A 183 3.02 -5.05 9.62
C GLY A 183 2.50 -3.75 9.03
N VAL A 184 3.15 -2.66 9.38
CA VAL A 184 2.88 -1.31 8.84
C VAL A 184 4.21 -0.75 8.36
N TYR A 185 4.28 -0.36 7.09
CA TYR A 185 5.55 0.03 6.48
C TYR A 185 5.40 1.27 5.62
N LYS A 186 6.53 1.91 5.37
CA LYS A 186 6.69 2.92 4.33
C LYS A 186 7.44 2.28 3.17
N ALA A 187 6.81 2.24 2.00
CA ALA A 187 7.47 1.75 0.79
C ALA A 187 8.71 2.59 0.46
N SER A 188 9.72 1.96 -0.16
CA SER A 188 10.79 2.70 -0.81
C SER A 188 10.21 3.61 -1.90
N ASP A 189 10.89 4.73 -2.19
CA ASP A 189 10.42 5.72 -3.17
C ASP A 189 10.07 5.10 -4.54
N ASP A 190 10.82 4.08 -4.97
CA ASP A 190 10.59 3.38 -6.23
C ASP A 190 9.36 2.46 -6.22
N PHE A 191 8.87 2.10 -5.03
CA PHE A 191 7.70 1.25 -4.85
C PHE A 191 6.44 2.02 -4.46
N GLU A 192 6.51 3.33 -4.30
CA GLU A 192 5.31 4.15 -4.10
C GLU A 192 4.33 3.96 -5.26
N LEU A 193 3.03 4.00 -4.96
CA LEU A 193 2.01 3.99 -6.01
C LEU A 193 2.15 5.23 -6.87
N ALA A 194 2.15 5.05 -8.18
CA ALA A 194 2.04 6.17 -9.11
C ALA A 194 0.76 6.95 -8.77
N GLY A 195 0.90 8.24 -8.50
CA GLY A 195 -0.21 9.10 -8.09
C GLY A 195 -0.31 9.38 -6.59
N THR A 196 0.57 8.82 -5.78
CA THR A 196 0.68 9.21 -4.37
C THR A 196 1.76 10.27 -4.20
N ALA A 197 1.44 11.33 -3.45
CA ALA A 197 2.47 12.27 -3.07
C ALA A 197 3.41 11.60 -2.06
N PRO A 198 4.73 11.79 -2.18
CA PRO A 198 5.66 11.42 -1.11
C PRO A 198 5.24 12.05 0.22
N ALA A 199 5.54 11.36 1.33
CA ALA A 199 5.18 11.83 2.67
C ALA A 199 5.63 13.27 2.92
N GLY A 200 4.68 14.11 3.34
CA GLY A 200 4.94 15.53 3.60
C GLY A 200 4.83 16.45 2.38
N MET A 201 4.31 15.94 1.27
CA MET A 201 3.98 16.72 0.07
C MET A 201 2.47 16.86 -0.09
N ASP A 202 2.02 18.01 -0.57
CA ASP A 202 0.64 18.23 -0.96
C ASP A 202 0.44 17.75 -2.40
N VAL A 203 -0.63 16.98 -2.65
CA VAL A 203 -1.09 16.69 -4.02
C VAL A 203 -1.97 17.85 -4.46
N ILE A 204 -1.52 18.54 -5.48
CA ILE A 204 -2.32 19.58 -6.14
C ILE A 204 -2.84 18.98 -7.45
N ASP A 205 -4.15 18.77 -7.52
CA ASP A 205 -4.78 18.31 -8.74
C ASP A 205 -4.76 19.45 -9.79
N ILE A 206 -4.56 19.08 -11.04
CA ILE A 206 -4.58 20.01 -12.17
C ILE A 206 -5.95 20.74 -12.32
N GLU A 207 -6.99 20.23 -11.70
CA GLU A 207 -8.33 20.81 -11.62
C GLU A 207 -8.53 21.67 -10.36
N ASP A 208 -7.61 21.66 -9.41
CA ASP A 208 -7.67 22.49 -8.22
C ASP A 208 -7.54 23.98 -8.59
N THR A 209 -8.64 24.69 -8.48
CA THR A 209 -8.71 26.13 -8.74
C THR A 209 -8.48 26.99 -7.49
N ASP A 210 -8.48 26.36 -6.32
CA ASP A 210 -8.32 26.99 -5.00
C ASP A 210 -6.98 26.64 -4.34
N VAL A 211 -5.89 27.11 -4.94
CA VAL A 211 -4.56 26.95 -4.33
C VAL A 211 -4.29 28.16 -3.45
N SER A 212 -4.44 27.98 -2.14
CA SER A 212 -4.44 29.06 -1.15
C SER A 212 -3.08 29.71 -0.87
N ASP A 213 -1.98 29.21 -1.48
CA ASP A 213 -0.60 29.66 -1.20
C ASP A 213 0.15 30.24 -2.39
N GLY A 214 -0.55 30.49 -3.54
CA GLY A 214 0.06 31.00 -4.76
C GLY A 214 0.68 29.91 -5.66
N ALA A 215 0.53 28.64 -5.33
CA ALA A 215 0.76 27.53 -6.26
C ALA A 215 -0.35 27.52 -7.34
N GLY A 216 -0.08 26.98 -8.51
CA GLY A 216 -1.12 26.89 -9.54
C GLY A 216 -0.60 26.42 -10.89
N PHE A 217 -1.57 26.16 -11.77
CA PHE A 217 -1.35 25.70 -13.13
C PHE A 217 -1.74 26.79 -14.13
N THR A 218 -0.85 27.05 -15.09
CA THR A 218 -1.15 27.96 -16.21
C THR A 218 -1.04 27.19 -17.52
N PHE A 219 -2.15 27.14 -18.24
CA PHE A 219 -2.28 26.44 -19.51
C PHE A 219 -2.14 27.47 -20.66
N THR A 220 -1.16 27.27 -21.52
CA THR A 220 -0.90 28.16 -22.66
C THR A 220 -0.69 27.39 -23.94
N ASN A 221 -0.89 28.05 -25.09
CA ASN A 221 -0.58 27.52 -26.42
C ASN A 221 -1.24 26.16 -26.70
N GLY A 222 -2.46 26.18 -27.17
CA GLY A 222 -3.20 24.96 -27.57
C GLY A 222 -4.60 24.89 -26.95
N THR A 223 -5.33 23.87 -27.38
CA THR A 223 -6.64 23.55 -26.79
C THR A 223 -6.44 22.42 -25.77
N TRP A 224 -6.70 22.72 -24.52
CA TRP A 224 -6.64 21.75 -23.43
C TRP A 224 -8.01 21.11 -23.24
N ILE A 225 -8.04 19.79 -23.15
CA ILE A 225 -9.26 19.00 -23.01
C ILE A 225 -9.22 18.33 -21.63
N ALA A 226 -10.28 18.57 -20.85
CA ALA A 226 -10.48 17.87 -19.58
C ALA A 226 -11.24 16.56 -19.84
N GLU A 227 -10.82 15.50 -19.17
CA GLU A 227 -11.44 14.16 -19.23
C GLU A 227 -11.59 13.61 -17.82
N SER A 228 -12.67 12.86 -17.58
CA SER A 228 -12.95 12.22 -16.29
C SER A 228 -13.00 10.70 -16.45
N GLY A 229 -12.43 9.98 -15.49
CA GLY A 229 -12.44 8.53 -15.51
C GLY A 229 -11.84 7.91 -14.24
N THR A 230 -12.25 6.72 -13.92
CA THR A 230 -11.80 5.98 -12.72
C THR A 230 -10.33 5.56 -12.77
N ASN A 231 -9.67 5.68 -13.93
CA ASN A 231 -8.26 5.34 -14.12
C ASN A 231 -7.33 6.54 -13.92
N TYR A 232 -7.89 7.71 -13.61
CA TYR A 232 -7.12 8.93 -13.38
C TYR A 232 -7.00 9.22 -11.89
N ILE A 233 -5.90 9.86 -11.49
CA ILE A 233 -5.71 10.37 -10.14
C ILE A 233 -6.84 11.38 -9.87
N ASN A 234 -7.48 11.27 -8.71
CA ASN A 234 -8.66 12.07 -8.35
C ASN A 234 -9.79 12.05 -9.41
N GLY A 235 -9.77 11.09 -10.34
CA GLY A 235 -10.82 10.91 -11.33
C GLY A 235 -10.77 11.86 -12.54
N THR A 236 -9.75 12.70 -12.67
CA THR A 236 -9.63 13.69 -13.74
C THR A 236 -8.29 13.66 -14.45
N ASN A 237 -8.26 14.11 -15.70
CA ASN A 237 -7.07 14.26 -16.53
C ASN A 237 -7.22 15.43 -17.49
N ARG A 238 -6.12 16.11 -17.83
CA ARG A 238 -6.07 17.10 -18.92
C ARG A 238 -5.02 16.72 -19.94
N TYR A 239 -5.37 16.87 -21.20
CA TYR A 239 -4.44 16.69 -22.31
C TYR A 239 -4.62 17.76 -23.37
N ALA A 240 -3.61 17.98 -24.19
CA ALA A 240 -3.65 18.91 -25.31
C ALA A 240 -2.96 18.30 -26.54
N ASN A 241 -3.38 18.76 -27.72
CA ASN A 241 -2.69 18.49 -28.96
C ASN A 241 -1.47 19.39 -29.12
N GLY A 242 -0.43 18.92 -29.79
CA GLY A 242 0.93 19.44 -29.86
C GLY A 242 1.12 20.96 -29.85
N GLY A 243 2.21 21.41 -29.24
CA GLY A 243 2.57 22.80 -29.07
C GLY A 243 1.94 23.48 -27.86
N ALA A 244 1.20 22.75 -27.01
CA ALA A 244 0.68 23.25 -25.75
C ALA A 244 1.76 23.32 -24.67
N SER A 245 1.61 24.22 -23.72
CA SER A 245 2.51 24.39 -22.59
C SER A 245 1.74 24.44 -21.28
N LEU A 246 2.23 23.72 -20.27
CA LEU A 246 1.79 23.79 -18.90
C LEU A 246 2.89 24.44 -18.06
N THR A 247 2.56 25.51 -17.36
CA THR A 247 3.44 26.13 -16.37
C THR A 247 2.89 25.82 -14.97
N VAL A 248 3.75 25.29 -14.12
CA VAL A 248 3.43 25.01 -12.72
C VAL A 248 4.18 25.99 -11.84
N THR A 249 3.45 26.73 -11.01
CA THR A 249 4.01 27.58 -9.97
C THR A 249 3.80 26.89 -8.62
N PHE A 250 4.86 26.71 -7.82
CA PHE A 250 4.78 26.06 -6.53
C PHE A 250 5.77 26.68 -5.53
N HIS A 251 5.47 26.51 -4.26
CA HIS A 251 6.37 26.84 -3.16
C HIS A 251 6.98 25.54 -2.62
N GLY A 252 8.29 25.39 -2.74
CA GLY A 252 8.99 24.20 -2.27
C GLY A 252 10.31 23.98 -2.96
N SER A 253 11.04 22.98 -2.51
CA SER A 253 12.36 22.59 -3.05
C SER A 253 12.29 21.48 -4.10
N LYS A 254 11.14 20.83 -4.26
CA LYS A 254 10.98 19.67 -5.14
C LYS A 254 9.53 19.55 -5.64
N ILE A 255 9.38 19.20 -6.89
CA ILE A 255 8.08 18.93 -7.52
C ILE A 255 8.14 17.62 -8.27
N TYR A 256 7.06 16.84 -8.19
CA TYR A 256 6.84 15.64 -8.99
C TYR A 256 5.65 15.87 -9.91
N LEU A 257 5.83 15.63 -11.19
CA LEU A 257 4.76 15.65 -12.18
C LEU A 257 4.29 14.22 -12.42
N MET A 258 3.02 13.99 -12.12
CA MET A 258 2.36 12.72 -12.35
C MET A 258 1.39 12.83 -13.52
N GLY A 259 1.44 11.89 -14.44
CA GLY A 259 0.59 11.91 -15.62
C GLY A 259 0.33 10.51 -16.16
N THR A 260 -0.72 10.40 -16.96
CA THR A 260 -1.07 9.17 -17.65
C THR A 260 -0.05 8.87 -18.74
N LYS A 261 0.46 7.64 -18.77
CA LYS A 261 1.31 7.14 -19.84
C LYS A 261 0.46 6.30 -20.81
N ASP A 262 0.28 6.80 -22.02
CA ASP A 262 -0.46 6.13 -23.08
C ASP A 262 0.39 6.12 -24.37
N PRO A 263 0.38 5.02 -25.17
CA PRO A 263 1.14 4.93 -26.42
C PRO A 263 0.83 6.03 -27.44
N ASN A 264 -0.34 6.65 -27.33
CA ASN A 264 -0.79 7.72 -28.22
C ASN A 264 -0.44 9.13 -27.70
N HIS A 265 0.13 9.24 -26.50
CA HIS A 265 0.56 10.50 -25.93
C HIS A 265 1.97 10.86 -26.46
N GLY A 266 2.16 12.14 -26.77
CA GLY A 266 3.46 12.68 -27.13
C GLY A 266 4.44 12.73 -25.94
N GLN A 267 5.67 13.12 -26.24
CA GLN A 267 6.69 13.36 -25.20
C GLN A 267 6.50 14.75 -24.60
N ALA A 268 6.53 14.83 -23.27
CA ALA A 268 6.73 16.10 -22.57
C ALA A 268 8.24 16.34 -22.41
N THR A 269 8.68 17.56 -22.66
CA THR A 269 10.08 18.00 -22.53
C THR A 269 10.18 19.11 -21.49
#